data_6c8d50a8cf6b7fae7271bbfd37e4bfed
#
_entry.id   6c8d50a8cf6b7fae7271bbfd37e4bfed
#
_cell.length_a   1.000
_cell.length_b   1.000
_cell.length_c   1.000
_cell.angle_alpha   90.00
_cell.angle_beta   90.00
_cell.angle_gamma   90.00
#
_symmetry.space_group_name_H-M   'P 1'
#
loop_
_entity.id
_entity.type
_entity.pdbx_description
1 polymer ?
#
loop_
_entity_poly.entity_id
_entity_poly.type
_entity_poly.pdbx_seq_one_letter_code
_entity_poly.pdbx_strand_id
1 'polypeptide(L)'
;VAARIAPSPVDPEAFAALNRKFSSGPDYIYTVNMLYRLGIHPRIAILELERDQRFENLERAVEGYAWMFKDLQPEERQLLEKYVKNRIVKREAGQLVVSRSEPQRWALLSWSIHDIPSRT
;
A
#
# COMPACT_ATOMS: atom_id res chain seq x y z
N VAL A 1 8.04 14.61 4.59
CA VAL A 1 7.59 13.91 3.38
C VAL A 1 7.35 12.46 3.71
N ALA A 2 6.20 11.95 3.28
CA ALA A 2 5.88 10.54 3.40
C ALA A 2 6.22 9.81 2.10
N ALA A 3 6.92 8.68 2.22
CA ALA A 3 7.26 7.84 1.09
C ALA A 3 6.85 6.41 1.39
N ARG A 4 6.33 5.71 0.38
CA ARG A 4 5.87 4.35 0.57
C ARG A 4 7.03 3.36 0.67
N ILE A 5 6.78 2.30 1.43
CA ILE A 5 7.63 1.11 1.43
C ILE A 5 6.90 0.07 0.60
N ALA A 6 7.54 -0.43 -0.45
CA ALA A 6 6.95 -1.46 -1.29
C ALA A 6 6.63 -2.72 -0.47
N PRO A 7 5.51 -3.42 -0.72
CA PRO A 7 4.57 -3.23 -1.83
C PRO A 7 3.39 -2.31 -1.54
N SER A 8 3.35 -1.68 -0.39
CA SER A 8 2.24 -0.82 0.02
C SER A 8 2.07 0.41 -0.89
N PRO A 9 0.84 0.91 -1.14
CA PRO A 9 -0.45 0.47 -0.58
C PRO A 9 -1.13 -0.67 -1.34
N VAL A 10 -0.49 -1.15 -2.40
CA VAL A 10 -1.06 -2.17 -3.27
C VAL A 10 -0.83 -3.55 -2.67
N ASP A 11 -1.77 -4.46 -2.87
CA ASP A 11 -1.69 -5.84 -2.39
C ASP A 11 -1.21 -6.75 -3.52
N PRO A 12 0.06 -7.24 -3.46
CA PRO A 12 0.59 -8.11 -4.53
C PRO A 12 -0.16 -9.44 -4.65
N GLU A 13 -0.73 -9.95 -3.56
CA GLU A 13 -1.48 -11.20 -3.60
C GLU A 13 -2.79 -11.04 -4.37
N ALA A 14 -3.41 -9.85 -4.31
CA ALA A 14 -4.59 -9.56 -5.11
C ALA A 14 -4.24 -9.57 -6.60
N PHE A 15 -3.09 -9.03 -6.98
CA PHE A 15 -2.60 -9.08 -8.37
C PHE A 15 -2.39 -10.52 -8.82
N ALA A 16 -1.76 -11.34 -7.99
CA ALA A 16 -1.54 -12.74 -8.31
C ALA A 16 -2.86 -13.50 -8.47
N ALA A 17 -3.86 -13.18 -7.65
CA ALA A 17 -5.18 -13.80 -7.75
C ALA A 17 -5.87 -13.53 -9.10
N LEU A 18 -5.57 -12.40 -9.72
CA LEU A 18 -6.11 -12.01 -11.02
C LEU A 18 -5.16 -12.37 -12.18
N ASN A 19 -4.09 -13.09 -11.91
CA ASN A 19 -3.04 -13.43 -12.90
C ASN A 19 -2.41 -12.19 -13.54
N ARG A 20 -2.33 -11.09 -12.79
CA ARG A 20 -1.68 -9.88 -13.24
C ARG A 20 -0.29 -9.76 -12.64
N LYS A 21 0.64 -9.20 -13.40
CA LYS A 21 1.98 -8.89 -12.90
C LYS A 21 1.92 -7.66 -12.00
N PHE A 22 2.67 -7.73 -10.92
CA PHE A 22 2.82 -6.62 -9.99
C PHE A 22 4.23 -6.04 -10.10
N SER A 23 4.30 -4.71 -10.17
CA SER A 23 5.57 -3.99 -10.10
C SER A 23 5.44 -2.94 -8.99
N SER A 24 6.30 -3.04 -7.98
CA SER A 24 6.20 -2.17 -6.81
C SER A 24 6.61 -0.72 -7.07
N GLY A 25 7.32 -0.45 -8.15
CA GLY A 25 7.84 0.89 -8.39
C GLY A 25 8.89 1.33 -7.37
N PRO A 26 9.31 2.61 -7.39
CA PRO A 26 10.32 3.11 -6.46
C PRO A 26 9.89 3.02 -5.01
N ASP A 27 10.80 2.61 -4.15
CA ASP A 27 10.64 2.53 -2.71
C ASP A 27 11.20 3.82 -2.06
N TYR A 28 10.96 3.97 -0.73
CA TYR A 28 11.49 5.10 0.04
C TYR A 28 13.02 5.21 -0.03
N ILE A 29 13.72 4.10 -0.21
CA ILE A 29 15.19 4.08 -0.36
C ILE A 29 15.64 4.93 -1.54
N TYR A 30 14.87 4.94 -2.62
CA TYR A 30 15.15 5.79 -3.77
C TYR A 30 15.18 7.27 -3.37
N THR A 31 14.19 7.72 -2.59
CA THR A 31 14.11 9.09 -2.10
C THR A 31 15.27 9.40 -1.14
N VAL A 32 15.59 8.47 -0.24
CA VAL A 32 16.74 8.61 0.67
C VAL A 32 18.04 8.78 -0.11
N ASN A 33 18.25 7.98 -1.13
CA ASN A 33 19.45 8.06 -1.96
C ASN A 33 19.54 9.39 -2.71
N MET A 34 18.42 9.90 -3.20
CA MET A 34 18.38 11.22 -3.83
C MET A 34 18.75 12.32 -2.86
N LEU A 35 18.19 12.30 -1.67
CA LEU A 35 18.51 13.27 -0.61
C LEU A 35 19.99 13.19 -0.21
N TYR A 36 20.51 11.98 -0.09
CA TYR A 36 21.90 11.76 0.24
C TYR A 36 22.83 12.42 -0.80
N ARG A 37 22.51 12.27 -2.09
CA ARG A 37 23.27 12.91 -3.16
C ARG A 37 23.27 14.43 -3.08
N LEU A 38 22.21 14.99 -2.49
CA LEU A 38 22.10 16.45 -2.26
C LEU A 38 22.76 16.88 -0.95
N GLY A 39 23.37 15.95 -0.21
CA GLY A 39 23.97 16.23 1.09
C GLY A 39 22.98 16.32 2.23
N ILE A 40 21.75 15.85 2.04
CA ILE A 40 20.68 15.86 3.05
C ILE A 40 20.58 14.48 3.67
N HIS A 41 20.64 14.42 5.00
CA HIS A 41 20.49 13.18 5.76
C HIS A 41 19.19 13.23 6.54
N PRO A 42 18.09 12.68 5.98
CA PRO A 42 16.79 12.77 6.62
C PRO A 42 16.69 11.85 7.84
N ARG A 43 15.80 12.21 8.75
CA ARG A 43 15.33 11.28 9.77
C ARG A 43 14.26 10.40 9.13
N ILE A 44 14.25 9.14 9.50
CA ILE A 44 13.33 8.16 8.94
C ILE A 44 12.53 7.54 10.09
N ALA A 45 11.22 7.64 10.00
CA ALA A 45 10.29 6.95 10.89
C ALA A 45 9.44 6.00 10.05
N ILE A 46 9.34 4.76 10.48
CA ILE A 46 8.53 3.76 9.79
C ILE A 46 7.18 3.67 10.47
N LEU A 47 6.12 3.88 9.70
CA LEU A 47 4.74 3.74 10.15
C LEU A 47 4.17 2.45 9.58
N GLU A 48 3.59 1.64 10.46
CA GLU A 48 2.94 0.39 10.07
C GLU A 48 1.46 0.52 10.38
N LEU A 49 0.63 0.37 9.33
CA LEU A 49 -0.81 0.46 9.46
C LEU A 49 -1.40 -0.90 9.79
N GLU A 50 -2.64 -0.91 10.28
CA GLU A 50 -3.32 -2.17 10.58
C GLU A 50 -3.53 -3.00 9.32
N ARG A 51 -3.42 -4.33 9.47
CA ARG A 51 -3.71 -5.27 8.39
C ARG A 51 -5.19 -5.37 8.10
N ASP A 52 -6.00 -5.16 9.12
CA ASP A 52 -7.45 -5.34 9.03
C ASP A 52 -8.12 -4.10 8.47
N GLN A 53 -8.98 -4.32 7.48
CA GLN A 53 -9.83 -3.29 6.91
C GLN A 53 -11.29 -3.69 7.10
N ARG A 54 -12.15 -2.72 7.40
CA ARG A 54 -13.56 -2.94 7.65
C ARG A 54 -14.40 -2.39 6.53
N PHE A 55 -15.38 -3.17 6.10
CA PHE A 55 -16.30 -2.79 5.04
C PHE A 55 -17.73 -3.13 5.43
N GLU A 56 -18.69 -2.34 4.96
CA GLU A 56 -20.09 -2.56 5.26
C GLU A 56 -20.63 -3.88 4.70
N ASN A 57 -20.15 -4.27 3.52
CA ASN A 57 -20.57 -5.48 2.84
C ASN A 57 -19.50 -5.94 1.84
N LEU A 58 -19.74 -7.09 1.21
CA LEU A 58 -18.79 -7.65 0.25
C LEU A 58 -18.58 -6.74 -0.96
N GLU A 59 -19.63 -6.11 -1.46
CA GLU A 59 -19.53 -5.22 -2.61
C GLU A 59 -18.58 -4.05 -2.32
N ARG A 60 -18.68 -3.44 -1.15
CA ARG A 60 -17.79 -2.37 -0.72
C ARG A 60 -16.35 -2.86 -0.55
N ALA A 61 -16.18 -4.07 -0.03
CA ALA A 61 -14.85 -4.67 0.10
C ALA A 61 -14.20 -4.90 -1.27
N VAL A 62 -14.95 -5.41 -2.24
CA VAL A 62 -14.46 -5.61 -3.61
C VAL A 62 -14.09 -4.26 -4.25
N GLU A 63 -14.92 -3.25 -4.10
CA GLU A 63 -14.62 -1.90 -4.60
C GLU A 63 -13.35 -1.33 -3.95
N GLY A 64 -13.16 -1.58 -2.67
CA GLY A 64 -11.95 -1.17 -1.94
C GLY A 64 -10.67 -1.76 -2.48
N TYR A 65 -10.74 -2.87 -3.22
CA TYR A 65 -9.60 -3.49 -3.90
C TYR A 65 -9.54 -3.16 -5.39
N ALA A 66 -10.69 -2.91 -6.01
CA ALA A 66 -10.81 -2.73 -7.45
C ALA A 66 -10.02 -1.51 -7.98
N TRP A 67 -9.84 -0.47 -7.14
CA TRP A 67 -9.12 0.74 -7.55
C TRP A 67 -7.66 0.46 -7.95
N MET A 68 -7.09 -0.65 -7.48
CA MET A 68 -5.71 -1.03 -7.78
C MET A 68 -5.51 -1.46 -9.23
N PHE A 69 -6.61 -1.78 -9.93
CA PHE A 69 -6.55 -2.41 -11.24
C PHE A 69 -7.11 -1.48 -12.30
N LYS A 70 -6.35 -1.30 -13.38
CA LYS A 70 -6.84 -0.62 -14.58
C LYS A 70 -7.63 -1.61 -15.43
N ASP A 71 -8.72 -1.12 -16.01
CA ASP A 71 -9.52 -1.89 -16.98
C ASP A 71 -9.89 -3.28 -16.46
N LEU A 72 -10.45 -3.31 -15.25
CA LEU A 72 -10.86 -4.55 -14.61
C LEU A 72 -11.97 -5.20 -15.42
N GLN A 73 -11.67 -6.38 -15.97
CA GLN A 73 -12.62 -7.14 -16.78
C GLN A 73 -13.61 -7.90 -15.89
N PRO A 74 -14.81 -8.25 -16.41
CA PRO A 74 -15.79 -8.98 -15.61
C PRO A 74 -15.27 -10.31 -15.02
N GLU A 75 -14.47 -11.05 -15.76
CA GLU A 75 -13.86 -12.28 -15.28
C GLU A 75 -12.89 -12.03 -14.14
N GLU A 76 -12.13 -10.95 -14.26
CA GLU A 76 -11.19 -10.52 -13.23
C GLU A 76 -11.92 -10.05 -11.98
N ARG A 77 -13.07 -9.38 -12.14
CA ARG A 77 -13.88 -8.94 -11.00
C ARG A 77 -14.39 -10.15 -10.21
N GLN A 78 -14.76 -11.23 -10.88
CA GLN A 78 -15.17 -12.46 -10.21
C GLN A 78 -14.03 -13.08 -9.42
N LEU A 79 -12.82 -13.09 -9.98
CA LEU A 79 -11.62 -13.56 -9.30
C LEU A 79 -11.30 -12.69 -8.08
N LEU A 80 -11.44 -11.38 -8.22
CA LEU A 80 -11.22 -10.45 -7.14
C LEU A 80 -12.22 -10.66 -6.01
N GLU A 81 -13.49 -10.86 -6.34
CA GLU A 81 -14.52 -11.15 -5.35
C GLU A 81 -14.19 -12.41 -4.57
N LYS A 82 -13.76 -13.47 -5.26
CA LYS A 82 -13.34 -14.71 -4.62
C LYS A 82 -12.15 -14.49 -3.70
N TYR A 83 -11.17 -13.72 -4.15
CA TYR A 83 -10.00 -13.38 -3.35
C TYR A 83 -10.39 -12.64 -2.08
N VAL A 84 -11.24 -11.63 -2.20
CA VAL A 84 -11.70 -10.82 -1.05
C VAL A 84 -12.49 -11.71 -0.07
N LYS A 85 -13.36 -12.58 -0.56
CA LYS A 85 -14.10 -13.53 0.29
C LYS A 85 -13.15 -14.40 1.12
N ASN A 86 -12.07 -14.86 0.53
CA ASN A 86 -11.08 -15.70 1.20
C ASN A 86 -10.27 -14.94 2.24
N ARG A 87 -10.28 -13.60 2.20
CA ARG A 87 -9.59 -12.74 3.15
C ARG A 87 -10.47 -12.24 4.28
N ILE A 88 -11.75 -12.55 4.25
CA ILE A 88 -12.66 -12.19 5.35
C ILE A 88 -12.32 -13.07 6.54
N VAL A 89 -11.89 -12.45 7.65
CA VAL A 89 -11.49 -13.18 8.86
C VAL A 89 -12.61 -13.24 9.89
N LYS A 90 -13.51 -12.26 9.89
CA LYS A 90 -14.64 -12.21 10.81
C LYS A 90 -15.66 -11.17 10.39
N ARG A 91 -16.84 -11.24 11.04
CA ARG A 91 -17.85 -10.18 10.99
C ARG A 91 -17.95 -9.55 12.39
N GLU A 92 -17.91 -8.25 12.45
CA GLU A 92 -17.92 -7.53 13.71
C GLU A 92 -18.75 -6.26 13.58
N ALA A 93 -19.70 -6.06 14.48
CA ALA A 93 -20.59 -4.89 14.50
C ALA A 93 -21.28 -4.63 13.15
N GLY A 94 -21.68 -5.70 12.45
CA GLY A 94 -22.34 -5.58 11.14
C GLY A 94 -21.40 -5.33 9.98
N GLN A 95 -20.10 -5.30 10.21
CA GLN A 95 -19.09 -5.07 9.20
C GLN A 95 -18.27 -6.33 8.90
N LEU A 96 -17.79 -6.44 7.66
CA LEU A 96 -16.82 -7.47 7.28
C LEU A 96 -15.42 -6.97 7.61
N VAL A 97 -14.62 -7.83 8.23
CA VAL A 97 -13.21 -7.55 8.48
C VAL A 97 -12.37 -8.35 7.50
N VAL A 98 -11.67 -7.64 6.63
CA VAL A 98 -10.78 -8.23 5.61
C VAL A 98 -9.35 -7.96 6.05
N SER A 99 -8.55 -9.02 6.17
CA SER A 99 -7.17 -8.92 6.63
C SER A 99 -6.19 -9.08 5.48
N ARG A 100 -5.20 -8.20 5.41
CA ARG A 100 -4.08 -8.33 4.47
C ARG A 100 -3.03 -9.27 5.07
N SER A 101 -2.30 -9.97 4.21
CA SER A 101 -1.21 -10.83 4.66
C SER A 101 -0.07 -10.02 5.28
N GLU A 102 0.17 -8.82 4.75
CA GLU A 102 1.18 -7.91 5.28
C GLU A 102 0.58 -6.52 5.51
N PRO A 103 1.00 -5.83 6.58
CA PRO A 103 0.51 -4.48 6.83
C PRO A 103 1.09 -3.49 5.81
N GLN A 104 0.37 -2.40 5.59
CA GLN A 104 0.91 -1.28 4.83
C GLN A 104 1.96 -0.56 5.66
N ARG A 105 3.07 -0.22 5.04
CA ARG A 105 4.15 0.53 5.69
C ARG A 105 4.47 1.79 4.93
N TRP A 106 4.76 2.83 5.69
CA TRP A 106 5.15 4.13 5.15
C TRP A 106 6.41 4.59 5.87
N ALA A 107 7.34 5.15 5.11
CA ALA A 107 8.50 5.83 5.68
C ALA A 107 8.21 7.33 5.73
N LEU A 108 8.26 7.90 6.93
CA LEU A 108 8.13 9.34 7.10
C LEU A 108 9.54 9.93 7.13
N LEU A 109 9.87 10.71 6.11
CA LEU A 109 11.17 11.35 5.97
C LEU A 109 11.06 12.81 6.39
N SER A 110 11.96 13.24 7.26
CA SER A 110 11.96 14.62 7.72
C SER A 110 13.40 15.16 7.78
N TRP A 111 13.54 16.43 7.46
CA TRP A 111 14.81 17.15 7.57
C TRP A 111 14.55 18.62 7.88
N SER A 112 15.54 19.26 8.45
CA SER A 112 15.47 20.69 8.71
C SER A 112 15.94 21.49 7.49
N ILE A 113 15.45 22.71 7.33
CA ILE A 113 15.96 23.63 6.31
C ILE A 113 17.46 23.89 6.47
N HIS A 114 17.96 23.77 7.70
CA HIS A 114 19.40 23.94 7.99
C HIS A 114 20.24 22.76 7.49
N ASP A 115 19.60 21.61 7.20
CA ASP A 115 20.28 20.45 6.66
C ASP A 115 20.49 20.57 5.13
N ILE A 116 19.87 21.55 4.50
CA ILE A 116 20.00 21.78 3.07
C ILE A 116 21.33 22.46 2.79
N PRO A 117 22.20 21.87 1.93
CA PRO A 117 23.49 22.46 1.64
C PRO A 117 23.37 23.86 1.04
N SER A 118 24.24 24.79 1.51
CA SER A 118 24.33 26.09 0.93
C SER A 118 24.93 26.00 -0.47
N ARG A 119 24.30 26.65 -1.44
CA ARG A 119 24.86 26.78 -2.77
C ARG A 119 25.74 28.06 -2.81
N THR A 120 26.99 27.86 -2.91
CA THR A 120 27.94 28.94 -3.10
C THR A 120 28.42 28.97 -4.54
#